data_3135404831643ea74ca51c6210a65323
#
_entry.id   3135404831643ea74ca51c6210a65323
#
_cell.length_a   1.000
_cell.length_b   1.000
_cell.length_c   1.000
_cell.angle_alpha   90.00
_cell.angle_beta   90.00
_cell.angle_gamma   90.00
#
_symmetry.space_group_name_H-M   'P 1'
#
loop_
_entity.id
_entity.type
_entity.pdbx_description
1 polymer ?
#
loop_
_entity_poly.entity_id
_entity_poly.type
_entity_poly.pdbx_seq_one_letter_code
_entity_poly.pdbx_strand_id
1 'polypeptide(L)'
;LTVCIHYTMSISRQNLSILIVTLKSENVIHQCIKSINKDMPIIVVENSSNSKFKEDLEKKYTNVKCTLSFKNLGMGSGNNLGIKLSSTDYVLILNPDVILETNTIDEIILAFKTIQDFAILAPILADKNYPNYQLDQNNEFSIQTEKAFKVKNVDGFAMLLNKKKLENILSKETSNDEQNYFDENFFMYLENDDLCKRVINNGGNIYVVPKAKINHLAAKSVDQKFADEVEFSRNWHWIWSKFYFNKKHFGFLKAFVEGFPRFFLSIFKYLFFLLINNKTKKKIYFNRASGFYNATIGKPSWYRPNFNE
;
A
#
# COMPACT_ATOMS: atom_id res chain seq x y z
N LEU A 1 -18.90 -9.93 41.44
CA LEU A 1 -17.50 -10.05 40.93
C LEU A 1 -17.58 -10.52 39.48
N THR A 2 -17.66 -9.57 38.54
CA THR A 2 -17.62 -9.85 37.11
C THR A 2 -16.15 -9.99 36.72
N VAL A 3 -15.72 -11.23 36.51
CA VAL A 3 -14.38 -11.53 35.99
C VAL A 3 -14.39 -11.11 34.52
N CYS A 4 -13.84 -9.93 34.21
CA CYS A 4 -13.48 -9.56 32.85
C CYS A 4 -12.33 -10.47 32.40
N ILE A 5 -12.64 -11.55 31.70
CA ILE A 5 -11.65 -12.34 30.99
C ILE A 5 -11.11 -11.44 29.87
N HIS A 6 -9.98 -10.79 30.12
CA HIS A 6 -9.19 -10.19 29.05
C HIS A 6 -8.66 -11.32 28.17
N TYR A 7 -9.37 -11.60 27.08
CA TYR A 7 -8.80 -12.36 25.98
C TYR A 7 -7.62 -11.56 25.42
N THR A 8 -6.42 -11.85 25.90
CA THR A 8 -5.20 -11.38 25.27
C THR A 8 -5.11 -12.10 23.92
N MET A 9 -5.58 -11.43 22.86
CA MET A 9 -5.36 -11.91 21.48
C MET A 9 -3.86 -12.02 21.27
N SER A 10 -3.33 -13.23 21.13
CA SER A 10 -1.94 -13.46 20.74
C SER A 10 -1.86 -13.57 19.22
N ILE A 11 -0.97 -12.81 18.60
CA ILE A 11 -0.65 -13.05 17.19
C ILE A 11 0.12 -14.37 17.08
N SER A 12 -0.26 -15.19 16.11
CA SER A 12 0.41 -16.43 15.75
C SER A 12 0.31 -16.62 14.23
N ARG A 13 1.07 -17.56 13.68
CA ARG A 13 0.97 -17.86 12.25
C ARG A 13 -0.43 -18.34 11.84
N GLN A 14 -1.23 -18.87 12.79
CA GLN A 14 -2.58 -19.37 12.52
C GLN A 14 -3.63 -18.28 12.33
N ASN A 15 -3.45 -17.11 12.97
CA ASN A 15 -4.38 -15.99 12.84
C ASN A 15 -3.79 -14.81 12.01
N LEU A 16 -2.78 -15.08 11.18
CA LEU A 16 -2.12 -14.15 10.28
C LEU A 16 -2.18 -14.68 8.84
N SER A 17 -2.71 -13.89 7.92
CA SER A 17 -2.65 -14.12 6.48
C SER A 17 -1.71 -13.13 5.80
N ILE A 18 -1.16 -13.56 4.67
CA ILE A 18 -0.44 -12.67 3.75
C ILE A 18 -1.38 -12.26 2.63
N LEU A 19 -1.38 -10.98 2.28
CA LEU A 19 -2.14 -10.45 1.16
C LEU A 19 -1.21 -9.81 0.13
N ILE A 20 -1.34 -10.24 -1.13
CA ILE A 20 -0.55 -9.73 -2.25
C ILE A 20 -1.50 -9.28 -3.37
N VAL A 21 -1.46 -8.00 -3.72
CA VAL A 21 -2.17 -7.48 -4.90
C VAL A 21 -1.22 -7.48 -6.08
N THR A 22 -1.60 -8.09 -7.19
CA THR A 22 -0.76 -8.26 -8.39
C THR A 22 -1.37 -7.58 -9.61
N LEU A 23 -0.50 -7.10 -10.50
CA LEU A 23 -0.85 -6.57 -11.80
C LEU A 23 0.31 -6.86 -12.77
N LYS A 24 0.17 -7.88 -13.63
CA LYS A 24 1.24 -8.27 -14.55
C LYS A 24 2.57 -8.53 -13.81
N SER A 25 2.50 -9.27 -12.67
CA SER A 25 3.63 -9.49 -11.74
C SER A 25 4.20 -10.91 -11.81
N GLU A 26 3.97 -11.63 -12.90
CA GLU A 26 4.35 -13.03 -13.09
C GLU A 26 5.84 -13.29 -12.83
N ASN A 27 6.70 -12.31 -13.20
CA ASN A 27 8.16 -12.46 -13.11
C ASN A 27 8.70 -12.33 -11.67
N VAL A 28 7.99 -11.70 -10.75
CA VAL A 28 8.54 -11.37 -9.42
C VAL A 28 7.82 -12.07 -8.27
N ILE A 29 6.53 -12.31 -8.38
CA ILE A 29 5.70 -12.86 -7.28
C ILE A 29 6.24 -14.18 -6.72
N HIS A 30 6.87 -15.00 -7.55
CA HIS A 30 7.41 -16.27 -7.10
C HIS A 30 8.53 -16.14 -6.06
N GLN A 31 9.32 -15.08 -6.11
CA GLN A 31 10.36 -14.83 -5.11
C GLN A 31 9.71 -14.35 -3.80
N CYS A 32 8.69 -13.49 -3.90
CA CYS A 32 7.89 -13.07 -2.75
C CYS A 32 7.28 -14.29 -2.03
N ILE A 33 6.50 -15.12 -2.74
CA ILE A 33 5.84 -16.30 -2.17
C ILE A 33 6.85 -17.28 -1.55
N LYS A 34 8.00 -17.52 -2.19
CA LYS A 34 9.03 -18.42 -1.66
C LYS A 34 9.69 -17.91 -0.38
N SER A 35 9.68 -16.61 -0.12
CA SER A 35 10.20 -16.02 1.12
C SER A 35 9.23 -16.13 2.30
N ILE A 36 7.97 -16.54 2.04
CA ILE A 36 6.93 -16.70 3.04
C ILE A 36 6.93 -18.18 3.52
N ASN A 37 6.71 -18.38 4.81
CA ASN A 37 6.59 -19.72 5.39
C ASN A 37 5.42 -20.51 4.73
N LYS A 38 5.64 -21.76 4.38
CA LYS A 38 4.68 -22.59 3.64
C LYS A 38 3.39 -22.91 4.40
N ASP A 39 3.39 -22.79 5.72
CA ASP A 39 2.24 -22.97 6.59
C ASP A 39 1.33 -21.74 6.69
N MET A 40 1.71 -20.63 6.09
CA MET A 40 0.93 -19.40 6.13
C MET A 40 -0.04 -19.28 4.95
N PRO A 41 -1.30 -18.92 5.19
CA PRO A 41 -2.25 -18.68 4.11
C PRO A 41 -1.88 -17.39 3.35
N ILE A 42 -1.87 -17.49 2.02
CA ILE A 42 -1.58 -16.37 1.12
C ILE A 42 -2.81 -16.11 0.25
N ILE A 43 -3.30 -14.88 0.30
CA ILE A 43 -4.37 -14.38 -0.53
C ILE A 43 -3.73 -13.52 -1.64
N VAL A 44 -4.00 -13.87 -2.89
CA VAL A 44 -3.57 -13.07 -4.04
C VAL A 44 -4.80 -12.45 -4.69
N VAL A 45 -4.79 -11.12 -4.87
CA VAL A 45 -5.79 -10.41 -5.68
C VAL A 45 -5.14 -10.06 -7.01
N GLU A 46 -5.60 -10.69 -8.08
CA GLU A 46 -5.05 -10.53 -9.42
C GLU A 46 -5.84 -9.48 -10.20
N ASN A 47 -5.22 -8.31 -10.41
CA ASN A 47 -5.85 -7.11 -10.97
C ASN A 47 -5.84 -7.03 -12.52
N SER A 48 -5.21 -7.99 -13.22
CA SER A 48 -5.22 -8.04 -14.70
C SER A 48 -6.21 -9.07 -15.27
N SER A 49 -6.94 -9.77 -14.40
CA SER A 49 -7.92 -10.82 -14.76
C SER A 49 -7.31 -11.98 -15.55
N ASN A 50 -6.06 -12.32 -15.25
CA ASN A 50 -5.33 -13.41 -15.89
C ASN A 50 -5.68 -14.75 -15.22
N SER A 51 -6.66 -15.49 -15.79
CA SER A 51 -7.10 -16.80 -15.26
C SER A 51 -5.99 -17.85 -15.29
N LYS A 52 -5.18 -17.86 -16.35
CA LYS A 52 -4.06 -18.81 -16.45
C LYS A 52 -3.04 -18.56 -15.33
N PHE A 53 -2.70 -17.33 -15.05
CA PHE A 53 -1.80 -16.99 -13.94
C PHE A 53 -2.36 -17.43 -12.58
N LYS A 54 -3.66 -17.26 -12.35
CA LYS A 54 -4.35 -17.77 -11.16
C LYS A 54 -4.18 -19.30 -11.04
N GLU A 55 -4.50 -20.05 -12.10
CA GLU A 55 -4.41 -21.52 -12.12
C GLU A 55 -2.98 -21.99 -11.87
N ASP A 56 -1.99 -21.38 -12.52
CA ASP A 56 -0.58 -21.70 -12.36
C ASP A 56 -0.09 -21.45 -10.92
N LEU A 57 -0.53 -20.35 -10.28
CA LEU A 57 -0.18 -20.05 -8.89
C LEU A 57 -0.76 -21.06 -7.92
N GLU A 58 -2.07 -21.32 -8.01
CA GLU A 58 -2.79 -22.24 -7.09
C GLU A 58 -2.31 -23.69 -7.28
N LYS A 59 -1.96 -24.10 -8.49
CA LYS A 59 -1.36 -25.40 -8.76
C LYS A 59 0.05 -25.54 -8.15
N LYS A 60 0.83 -24.46 -8.17
CA LYS A 60 2.22 -24.47 -7.71
C LYS A 60 2.37 -24.31 -6.20
N TYR A 61 1.46 -23.59 -5.56
CA TYR A 61 1.52 -23.24 -4.14
C TYR A 61 0.21 -23.58 -3.45
N THR A 62 0.21 -24.64 -2.65
CA THR A 62 -0.99 -25.17 -1.97
C THR A 62 -1.58 -24.23 -0.90
N ASN A 63 -0.77 -23.30 -0.40
CA ASN A 63 -1.17 -22.29 0.59
C ASN A 63 -1.61 -20.96 -0.05
N VAL A 64 -1.68 -20.87 -1.39
CA VAL A 64 -2.14 -19.68 -2.13
C VAL A 64 -3.58 -19.85 -2.57
N LYS A 65 -4.41 -18.82 -2.32
CA LYS A 65 -5.72 -18.63 -2.95
C LYS A 65 -5.68 -17.33 -3.77
N CYS A 66 -5.96 -17.43 -5.07
CA CYS A 66 -5.94 -16.32 -5.98
C CYS A 66 -7.36 -15.95 -6.42
N THR A 67 -7.72 -14.68 -6.30
CA THR A 67 -9.01 -14.13 -6.73
C THR A 67 -8.79 -13.13 -7.86
N LEU A 68 -9.55 -13.29 -8.95
CA LEU A 68 -9.56 -12.34 -10.06
C LEU A 68 -10.48 -11.16 -9.72
N SER A 69 -9.99 -9.95 -9.91
CA SER A 69 -10.78 -8.72 -9.68
C SER A 69 -11.66 -8.31 -10.86
N PHE A 70 -11.53 -8.98 -12.02
CA PHE A 70 -12.20 -8.71 -13.30
C PHE A 70 -11.93 -7.32 -13.91
N LYS A 71 -11.26 -6.44 -13.21
CA LYS A 71 -10.77 -5.14 -13.68
C LYS A 71 -9.60 -4.69 -12.82
N ASN A 72 -8.80 -3.76 -13.31
CA ASN A 72 -7.75 -3.15 -12.49
C ASN A 72 -8.37 -2.20 -11.45
N LEU A 73 -8.44 -2.66 -10.20
CA LEU A 73 -9.00 -1.92 -9.06
C LEU A 73 -8.03 -0.86 -8.50
N GLY A 74 -6.73 -0.96 -8.83
CA GLY A 74 -5.66 -0.24 -8.13
C GLY A 74 -5.24 -0.93 -6.83
N MET A 75 -4.39 -0.25 -6.05
CA MET A 75 -3.80 -0.85 -4.84
C MET A 75 -4.79 -0.85 -3.67
N GLY A 76 -5.39 0.30 -3.34
CA GLY A 76 -6.28 0.44 -2.19
C GLY A 76 -7.49 -0.50 -2.25
N SER A 77 -8.24 -0.47 -3.36
CA SER A 77 -9.42 -1.34 -3.55
C SER A 77 -9.03 -2.82 -3.68
N GLY A 78 -7.87 -3.13 -4.30
CA GLY A 78 -7.34 -4.49 -4.35
C GLY A 78 -7.03 -5.04 -2.94
N ASN A 79 -6.41 -4.22 -2.10
CA ASN A 79 -6.15 -4.56 -0.70
C ASN A 79 -7.45 -4.72 0.09
N ASN A 80 -8.43 -3.82 -0.07
CA ASN A 80 -9.74 -3.96 0.58
C ASN A 80 -10.42 -5.29 0.23
N LEU A 81 -10.41 -5.66 -1.06
CA LEU A 81 -10.95 -6.94 -1.52
C LEU A 81 -10.24 -8.11 -0.83
N GLY A 82 -8.91 -8.13 -0.80
CA GLY A 82 -8.14 -9.19 -0.17
C GLY A 82 -8.35 -9.26 1.34
N ILE A 83 -8.47 -8.13 2.04
CA ILE A 83 -8.76 -8.09 3.48
C ILE A 83 -10.14 -8.66 3.77
N LYS A 84 -11.16 -8.37 2.95
CA LYS A 84 -12.51 -8.95 3.05
C LYS A 84 -12.50 -10.48 2.87
N LEU A 85 -11.62 -11.00 2.04
CA LEU A 85 -11.48 -12.45 1.79
C LEU A 85 -10.69 -13.17 2.91
N SER A 86 -9.96 -12.42 3.73
CA SER A 86 -9.18 -12.98 4.83
C SER A 86 -10.06 -13.30 6.03
N SER A 87 -9.98 -14.55 6.51
CA SER A 87 -10.65 -15.02 7.76
C SER A 87 -9.81 -14.77 9.02
N THR A 88 -8.56 -14.30 8.89
CA THR A 88 -7.66 -14.09 10.02
C THR A 88 -7.82 -12.70 10.63
N ASP A 89 -7.44 -12.56 11.91
CA ASP A 89 -7.50 -11.27 12.64
C ASP A 89 -6.45 -10.26 12.14
N TYR A 90 -5.34 -10.80 11.62
CA TYR A 90 -4.20 -10.01 11.14
C TYR A 90 -3.92 -10.29 9.67
N VAL A 91 -3.61 -9.24 8.92
CA VAL A 91 -3.28 -9.35 7.49
C VAL A 91 -1.99 -8.59 7.23
N LEU A 92 -0.95 -9.29 6.79
CA LEU A 92 0.28 -8.67 6.30
C LEU A 92 0.15 -8.43 4.79
N ILE A 93 -0.04 -7.19 4.42
CA ILE A 93 0.00 -6.76 3.01
C ILE A 93 1.46 -6.75 2.56
N LEU A 94 1.72 -7.33 1.40
CA LEU A 94 3.02 -7.30 0.72
C LEU A 94 2.85 -6.96 -0.74
N ASN A 95 3.74 -6.12 -1.27
CA ASN A 95 3.86 -5.99 -2.72
C ASN A 95 4.49 -7.26 -3.33
N PRO A 96 4.18 -7.60 -4.58
CA PRO A 96 4.68 -8.83 -5.22
C PRO A 96 6.20 -8.86 -5.42
N ASP A 97 6.89 -7.72 -5.28
CA ASP A 97 8.35 -7.55 -5.38
C ASP A 97 9.04 -7.35 -4.01
N VAL A 98 8.35 -7.69 -2.91
CA VAL A 98 8.91 -7.74 -1.55
C VAL A 98 9.39 -9.16 -1.25
N ILE A 99 10.57 -9.27 -0.64
CA ILE A 99 11.17 -10.52 -0.18
C ILE A 99 11.39 -10.39 1.34
N LEU A 100 10.79 -11.30 2.09
CA LEU A 100 10.99 -11.39 3.55
C LEU A 100 12.37 -12.02 3.86
N GLU A 101 13.07 -11.49 4.86
CA GLU A 101 14.18 -12.24 5.46
C GLU A 101 13.66 -13.40 6.33
N THR A 102 14.50 -14.39 6.59
CA THR A 102 14.09 -15.67 7.20
C THR A 102 13.30 -15.51 8.51
N ASN A 103 13.64 -14.51 9.33
CA ASN A 103 13.05 -14.31 10.65
C ASN A 103 11.97 -13.22 10.67
N THR A 104 11.63 -12.60 9.53
CA THR A 104 10.74 -11.43 9.49
C THR A 104 9.41 -11.67 10.21
N ILE A 105 8.75 -12.78 9.93
CA ILE A 105 7.45 -13.11 10.53
C ILE A 105 7.59 -13.39 12.02
N ASP A 106 8.62 -14.13 12.42
CA ASP A 106 8.84 -14.47 13.82
C ASP A 106 9.18 -13.23 14.67
N GLU A 107 9.93 -12.29 14.12
CA GLU A 107 10.21 -11.00 14.77
C GLU A 107 8.96 -10.12 14.90
N ILE A 108 8.06 -10.14 13.90
CA ILE A 108 6.75 -9.48 13.99
C ILE A 108 5.92 -10.11 15.13
N ILE A 109 5.84 -11.45 15.20
CA ILE A 109 5.12 -12.17 16.24
C ILE A 109 5.73 -11.93 17.62
N LEU A 110 7.05 -11.86 17.70
CA LEU A 110 7.75 -11.55 18.95
C LEU A 110 7.48 -10.11 19.42
N ALA A 111 7.50 -9.14 18.50
CA ALA A 111 7.22 -7.76 18.83
C ALA A 111 5.82 -7.57 19.42
N PHE A 112 4.83 -8.36 18.96
CA PHE A 112 3.48 -8.34 19.50
C PHE A 112 3.41 -8.66 21.01
N LYS A 113 4.30 -9.50 21.53
CA LYS A 113 4.34 -9.80 22.97
C LYS A 113 4.63 -8.56 23.82
N THR A 114 5.28 -7.57 23.24
CA THR A 114 5.64 -6.30 23.91
C THR A 114 4.75 -5.13 23.52
N ILE A 115 4.12 -5.19 22.33
CA ILE A 115 3.24 -4.15 21.78
C ILE A 115 1.82 -4.67 21.76
N GLN A 116 1.05 -4.44 22.80
CA GLN A 116 -0.33 -4.95 22.88
C GLN A 116 -1.35 -4.06 22.16
N ASP A 117 -1.03 -2.78 21.95
CA ASP A 117 -1.94 -1.80 21.35
C ASP A 117 -1.36 -1.20 20.04
N PHE A 118 -1.63 -1.85 18.92
CA PHE A 118 -1.30 -1.34 17.60
C PHE A 118 -2.46 -1.50 16.62
N ALA A 119 -2.55 -0.59 15.66
CA ALA A 119 -3.40 -0.71 14.49
C ALA A 119 -2.62 -1.23 13.28
N ILE A 120 -1.38 -0.77 13.14
CA ILE A 120 -0.47 -1.13 12.05
C ILE A 120 0.92 -1.44 12.62
N LEU A 121 1.53 -2.55 12.18
CA LEU A 121 2.95 -2.84 12.34
C LEU A 121 3.61 -2.92 10.96
N ALA A 122 4.87 -2.50 10.84
CA ALA A 122 5.61 -2.69 9.60
C ALA A 122 7.02 -3.25 9.87
N PRO A 123 7.50 -4.16 9.02
CA PRO A 123 8.92 -4.49 8.95
C PRO A 123 9.70 -3.30 8.39
N ILE A 124 11.02 -3.31 8.51
CA ILE A 124 11.88 -2.29 7.92
C ILE A 124 12.62 -2.83 6.71
N LEU A 125 12.99 -1.93 5.78
CA LEU A 125 13.93 -2.28 4.72
C LEU A 125 15.30 -2.64 5.31
N ALA A 126 15.93 -3.69 4.75
CA ALA A 126 17.30 -4.06 5.10
C ALA A 126 18.30 -2.97 4.71
N ASP A 127 18.02 -2.24 3.61
CA ASP A 127 18.80 -1.06 3.22
C ASP A 127 18.44 0.15 4.10
N LYS A 128 19.35 0.51 4.97
CA LYS A 128 19.20 1.63 5.93
C LYS A 128 19.15 3.02 5.27
N ASN A 129 19.57 3.15 4.01
CA ASN A 129 19.55 4.43 3.30
C ASN A 129 18.15 4.84 2.84
N TYR A 130 17.20 3.90 2.84
CA TYR A 130 15.82 4.12 2.41
C TYR A 130 14.82 3.68 3.48
N PRO A 131 14.64 4.47 4.55
CA PRO A 131 13.66 4.13 5.58
C PRO A 131 12.25 4.13 4.98
N ASN A 132 11.52 3.03 5.18
CA ASN A 132 10.13 2.88 4.73
C ASN A 132 9.11 3.36 5.76
N TYR A 133 9.49 4.33 6.58
CA TYR A 133 8.65 4.92 7.61
C TYR A 133 8.99 6.41 7.82
N GLN A 134 8.07 7.13 8.44
CA GLN A 134 8.28 8.51 8.87
C GLN A 134 8.14 8.61 10.38
N LEU A 135 9.18 9.15 11.02
CA LEU A 135 9.18 9.39 12.47
C LEU A 135 8.20 10.52 12.85
N ASP A 136 7.69 10.44 14.05
CA ASP A 136 7.13 11.60 14.71
C ASP A 136 8.29 12.48 15.21
N GLN A 137 8.17 13.80 15.03
CA GLN A 137 9.23 14.77 15.38
C GLN A 137 9.73 14.68 16.83
N ASN A 138 8.95 14.04 17.71
CA ASN A 138 9.29 13.84 19.12
C ASN A 138 10.05 12.52 19.38
N ASN A 139 10.34 11.68 18.38
CA ASN A 139 10.88 10.33 18.56
C ASN A 139 12.24 10.08 17.86
N GLU A 140 13.06 11.10 17.67
CA GLU A 140 14.38 10.94 17.01
C GLU A 140 15.33 9.98 17.75
N PHE A 141 15.14 9.77 19.07
CA PHE A 141 15.98 8.87 19.89
C PHE A 141 15.71 7.36 19.70
N SER A 142 14.61 6.97 19.03
CA SER A 142 14.22 5.56 18.95
C SER A 142 14.91 4.75 17.83
N ILE A 143 15.63 5.42 16.91
CA ILE A 143 16.26 4.77 15.73
C ILE A 143 17.42 3.82 16.12
N GLN A 144 18.02 3.98 17.28
CA GLN A 144 19.15 3.15 17.73
C GLN A 144 18.74 1.88 18.50
N THR A 145 17.45 1.67 18.72
CA THR A 145 16.96 0.53 19.49
C THR A 145 16.57 -0.63 18.58
N GLU A 146 16.92 -1.84 18.95
CA GLU A 146 16.40 -3.06 18.32
C GLU A 146 14.92 -3.34 18.67
N LYS A 147 14.34 -2.52 19.54
CA LYS A 147 12.94 -2.62 19.97
C LYS A 147 12.02 -1.90 18.96
N ALA A 148 10.80 -2.41 18.84
CA ALA A 148 9.79 -1.74 18.04
C ALA A 148 9.47 -0.33 18.60
N PHE A 149 9.28 0.64 17.72
CA PHE A 149 9.01 2.03 18.08
C PHE A 149 7.89 2.64 17.25
N LYS A 150 7.24 3.67 17.80
CA LYS A 150 6.12 4.38 17.14
C LYS A 150 6.60 5.25 15.99
N VAL A 151 5.78 5.26 14.94
CA VAL A 151 5.97 6.11 13.75
C VAL A 151 4.64 6.75 13.36
N LYS A 152 4.68 7.80 12.55
CA LYS A 152 3.46 8.44 12.04
C LYS A 152 2.98 7.87 10.70
N ASN A 153 3.87 7.22 9.96
CA ASN A 153 3.56 6.67 8.64
C ASN A 153 4.50 5.51 8.30
N VAL A 154 4.01 4.59 7.47
CA VAL A 154 4.78 3.48 6.88
C VAL A 154 4.41 3.33 5.41
N ASP A 155 5.35 2.84 4.61
CA ASP A 155 5.10 2.58 3.19
C ASP A 155 4.18 1.38 2.98
N GLY A 156 3.30 1.48 1.98
CA GLY A 156 2.24 0.51 1.70
C GLY A 156 2.70 -0.84 1.15
N PHE A 157 3.99 -1.01 0.83
CA PHE A 157 4.48 -2.26 0.25
C PHE A 157 4.69 -3.39 1.27
N ALA A 158 4.70 -3.08 2.58
CA ALA A 158 4.75 -4.08 3.66
C ALA A 158 4.09 -3.54 4.94
N MET A 159 2.84 -3.91 5.20
CA MET A 159 2.03 -3.42 6.33
C MET A 159 1.26 -4.56 6.96
N LEU A 160 1.47 -4.82 8.24
CA LEU A 160 0.61 -5.71 9.03
C LEU A 160 -0.55 -4.91 9.62
N LEU A 161 -1.75 -5.31 9.32
CA LEU A 161 -2.99 -4.71 9.79
C LEU A 161 -3.62 -5.54 10.91
N ASN A 162 -3.99 -4.90 12.01
CA ASN A 162 -4.86 -5.44 13.04
C ASN A 162 -6.30 -5.08 12.67
N LYS A 163 -7.03 -6.02 12.07
CA LYS A 163 -8.38 -5.79 11.53
C LYS A 163 -9.32 -5.22 12.58
N LYS A 164 -9.47 -5.90 13.71
CA LYS A 164 -10.37 -5.50 14.78
C LYS A 164 -10.06 -4.10 15.33
N LYS A 165 -8.75 -3.79 15.51
CA LYS A 165 -8.35 -2.47 15.98
C LYS A 165 -8.65 -1.39 14.96
N LEU A 166 -8.39 -1.65 13.67
CA LEU A 166 -8.68 -0.73 12.58
C LEU A 166 -10.17 -0.50 12.40
N GLU A 167 -10.99 -1.54 12.47
CA GLU A 167 -12.46 -1.42 12.44
C GLU A 167 -12.96 -0.50 13.54
N ASN A 168 -12.51 -0.67 14.77
CA ASN A 168 -12.88 0.21 15.89
C ASN A 168 -12.40 1.67 15.73
N ILE A 169 -11.27 1.88 15.07
CA ILE A 169 -10.72 3.22 14.83
C ILE A 169 -11.47 3.91 13.70
N LEU A 170 -11.67 3.20 12.58
CA LEU A 170 -12.27 3.75 11.37
C LEU A 170 -13.79 3.91 11.46
N SER A 171 -14.48 3.13 12.31
CA SER A 171 -15.93 3.29 12.56
C SER A 171 -16.31 4.67 13.11
N LYS A 172 -15.35 5.40 13.65
CA LYS A 172 -15.57 6.77 14.13
C LYS A 172 -15.70 7.79 12.98
N GLU A 173 -15.30 7.43 11.77
CA GLU A 173 -15.27 8.34 10.61
C GLU A 173 -16.53 8.24 9.74
N THR A 174 -17.18 7.09 9.72
CA THR A 174 -18.33 6.83 8.85
C THR A 174 -19.47 6.18 9.60
N SER A 175 -20.69 6.68 9.36
CA SER A 175 -21.94 6.06 9.84
C SER A 175 -22.46 4.92 8.95
N ASN A 176 -21.74 4.58 7.87
CA ASN A 176 -22.15 3.56 6.91
C ASN A 176 -21.44 2.22 7.18
N ASP A 177 -22.20 1.12 7.06
CA ASP A 177 -21.77 -0.25 7.34
C ASP A 177 -20.66 -0.79 6.41
N GLU A 178 -20.30 -0.10 5.32
CA GLU A 178 -19.20 -0.47 4.45
C GLU A 178 -17.87 0.14 4.92
N GLN A 179 -17.22 -0.56 5.80
CA GLN A 179 -15.93 -0.17 6.37
C GLN A 179 -14.79 -0.57 5.42
N ASN A 180 -14.34 0.36 4.59
CA ASN A 180 -13.15 0.17 3.78
C ASN A 180 -11.92 0.68 4.54
N TYR A 181 -10.89 -0.18 4.66
CA TYR A 181 -9.61 0.17 5.29
C TYR A 181 -8.91 1.27 4.49
N PHE A 182 -8.78 1.06 3.19
CA PHE A 182 -8.23 2.05 2.26
C PHE A 182 -9.35 2.83 1.58
N ASP A 183 -9.14 4.14 1.38
CA ASP A 183 -10.05 4.98 0.60
C ASP A 183 -9.92 4.62 -0.89
N GLU A 184 -11.00 4.06 -1.46
CA GLU A 184 -11.03 3.54 -2.84
C GLU A 184 -11.00 4.63 -3.92
N ASN A 185 -11.11 5.90 -3.55
CA ASN A 185 -10.86 7.00 -4.47
C ASN A 185 -9.39 7.07 -4.90
N PHE A 186 -8.45 6.59 -4.06
CA PHE A 186 -7.06 6.41 -4.46
C PHE A 186 -6.92 5.14 -5.31
N PHE A 187 -6.64 5.32 -6.59
CA PHE A 187 -6.29 4.17 -7.42
C PHE A 187 -4.86 3.69 -7.15
N MET A 188 -3.93 4.64 -6.98
CA MET A 188 -2.52 4.39 -6.72
C MET A 188 -1.89 5.61 -6.06
N TYR A 189 -1.00 5.39 -5.09
CA TYR A 189 -0.29 6.36 -4.26
C TYR A 189 -1.13 7.07 -3.21
N LEU A 190 -0.55 7.21 -2.05
CA LEU A 190 -1.06 7.89 -0.86
C LEU A 190 -2.28 7.21 -0.19
N GLU A 191 -2.72 6.05 -0.65
CA GLU A 191 -3.72 5.24 0.03
C GLU A 191 -3.22 4.75 1.41
N ASN A 192 -1.93 4.39 1.51
CA ASN A 192 -1.29 4.03 2.78
C ASN A 192 -1.10 5.24 3.69
N ASP A 193 -0.66 6.38 3.13
CA ASP A 193 -0.52 7.65 3.87
C ASP A 193 -1.86 8.12 4.43
N ASP A 194 -2.94 7.98 3.64
CA ASP A 194 -4.30 8.29 4.07
C ASP A 194 -4.73 7.39 5.23
N LEU A 195 -4.52 6.08 5.11
CA LEU A 195 -4.83 5.14 6.18
C LEU A 195 -4.04 5.44 7.46
N CYS A 196 -2.71 5.62 7.35
CA CYS A 196 -1.86 5.95 8.49
C CYS A 196 -2.32 7.24 9.17
N LYS A 197 -2.64 8.28 8.39
CA LYS A 197 -3.11 9.56 8.92
C LYS A 197 -4.46 9.42 9.64
N ARG A 198 -5.41 8.66 9.08
CA ARG A 198 -6.69 8.38 9.73
C ARG A 198 -6.51 7.61 11.03
N VAL A 199 -5.64 6.61 11.04
CA VAL A 199 -5.29 5.84 12.25
C VAL A 199 -4.78 6.75 13.35
N ILE A 200 -3.79 7.60 13.06
CA ILE A 200 -3.21 8.52 14.05
C ILE A 200 -4.23 9.54 14.53
N ASN A 201 -5.00 10.16 13.63
CA ASN A 201 -6.01 11.16 13.96
C ASN A 201 -7.09 10.61 14.90
N ASN A 202 -7.38 9.30 14.82
CA ASN A 202 -8.39 8.63 15.66
C ASN A 202 -7.78 7.92 16.90
N GLY A 203 -6.52 8.22 17.24
CA GLY A 203 -5.85 7.74 18.45
C GLY A 203 -5.29 6.31 18.33
N GLY A 204 -5.12 5.79 17.11
CA GLY A 204 -4.44 4.52 16.86
C GLY A 204 -2.93 4.65 16.86
N ASN A 205 -2.24 3.53 17.01
CA ASN A 205 -0.79 3.46 17.04
C ASN A 205 -0.24 2.70 15.84
N ILE A 206 0.83 3.21 15.26
CA ILE A 206 1.62 2.59 14.19
C ILE A 206 3.03 2.35 14.70
N TYR A 207 3.56 1.16 14.46
CA TYR A 207 4.91 0.81 14.87
C TYR A 207 5.71 0.22 13.72
N VAL A 208 7.03 0.37 13.78
CA VAL A 208 7.98 -0.43 13.01
C VAL A 208 8.73 -1.39 13.90
N VAL A 209 9.09 -2.54 13.34
CA VAL A 209 9.81 -3.62 14.02
C VAL A 209 11.21 -3.75 13.40
N PRO A 210 12.27 -3.17 14.01
CA PRO A 210 13.61 -3.09 13.41
C PRO A 210 14.27 -4.44 13.11
N LYS A 211 13.89 -5.49 13.86
CA LYS A 211 14.39 -6.85 13.64
C LYS A 211 13.68 -7.59 12.51
N ALA A 212 12.46 -7.20 12.17
CA ALA A 212 11.74 -7.72 11.04
C ALA A 212 12.20 -7.03 9.75
N LYS A 213 13.04 -7.68 8.97
CA LYS A 213 13.66 -7.10 7.78
C LYS A 213 13.10 -7.64 6.50
N ILE A 214 13.01 -6.78 5.50
CA ILE A 214 12.57 -7.10 4.16
C ILE A 214 13.50 -6.47 3.12
N ASN A 215 13.50 -7.06 1.92
CA ASN A 215 14.11 -6.50 0.73
C ASN A 215 13.01 -6.14 -0.26
N HIS A 216 13.07 -4.97 -0.88
CA HIS A 216 12.13 -4.50 -1.88
C HIS A 216 12.86 -4.27 -3.20
N LEU A 217 12.50 -5.02 -4.23
CA LEU A 217 13.21 -5.00 -5.52
C LEU A 217 12.93 -3.74 -6.34
N ALA A 218 12.15 -2.82 -5.82
CA ALA A 218 11.72 -1.52 -6.34
C ALA A 218 11.51 -1.45 -7.87
N ALA A 219 10.32 -1.02 -8.28
CA ALA A 219 9.94 -0.84 -9.70
C ALA A 219 9.98 -2.09 -10.60
N LYS A 220 10.04 -3.31 -10.02
CA LYS A 220 10.00 -4.58 -10.75
C LYS A 220 8.66 -5.30 -10.66
N SER A 221 7.68 -4.71 -9.98
CA SER A 221 6.35 -5.31 -9.75
C SER A 221 5.54 -5.55 -11.03
N VAL A 222 5.86 -4.88 -12.14
CA VAL A 222 5.20 -5.04 -13.45
C VAL A 222 6.23 -5.38 -14.51
N ASP A 223 5.86 -6.19 -15.50
CA ASP A 223 6.72 -6.57 -16.62
C ASP A 223 7.25 -5.33 -17.35
N GLN A 224 8.56 -5.35 -17.68
CA GLN A 224 9.28 -4.21 -18.29
C GLN A 224 8.72 -3.79 -19.66
N LYS A 225 8.08 -4.70 -20.39
CA LYS A 225 7.43 -4.39 -21.68
C LYS A 225 6.34 -3.31 -21.55
N PHE A 226 5.78 -3.13 -20.35
CA PHE A 226 4.77 -2.14 -20.05
C PHE A 226 5.32 -0.88 -19.35
N ALA A 227 6.64 -0.70 -19.31
CA ALA A 227 7.30 0.35 -18.54
C ALA A 227 6.77 1.75 -18.87
N ASP A 228 6.55 2.07 -20.15
CA ASP A 228 6.04 3.38 -20.57
C ASP A 228 4.60 3.62 -20.07
N GLU A 229 3.71 2.64 -20.21
CA GLU A 229 2.32 2.77 -19.76
C GLU A 229 2.24 2.88 -18.23
N VAL A 230 3.07 2.12 -17.52
CA VAL A 230 3.21 2.23 -16.06
C VAL A 230 3.72 3.62 -15.68
N GLU A 231 4.74 4.14 -16.36
CA GLU A 231 5.30 5.47 -16.09
C GLU A 231 4.27 6.58 -16.37
N PHE A 232 3.50 6.48 -17.45
CA PHE A 232 2.41 7.42 -17.74
C PHE A 232 1.32 7.40 -16.67
N SER A 233 0.91 6.20 -16.24
CA SER A 233 -0.07 6.02 -15.17
C SER A 233 0.44 6.57 -13.83
N ARG A 234 1.67 6.25 -13.45
CA ARG A 234 2.33 6.74 -12.23
C ARG A 234 2.37 8.26 -12.17
N ASN A 235 2.73 8.93 -13.27
CA ASN A 235 2.80 10.38 -13.32
C ASN A 235 1.43 11.05 -13.20
N TRP A 236 0.38 10.46 -13.78
CA TRP A 236 -0.98 10.96 -13.65
C TRP A 236 -1.49 10.81 -12.21
N HIS A 237 -1.39 9.58 -11.67
CA HIS A 237 -1.92 9.26 -10.34
C HIS A 237 -1.16 9.96 -9.22
N TRP A 238 0.16 10.08 -9.31
CA TRP A 238 0.93 10.81 -8.29
C TRP A 238 0.42 12.23 -8.06
N ILE A 239 0.16 12.96 -9.15
CA ILE A 239 -0.34 14.34 -9.05
C ILE A 239 -1.78 14.38 -8.59
N TRP A 240 -2.65 13.50 -9.14
CA TRP A 240 -4.05 13.43 -8.74
C TRP A 240 -4.20 13.05 -7.27
N SER A 241 -3.55 11.99 -6.84
CA SER A 241 -3.63 11.48 -5.47
C SER A 241 -3.07 12.49 -4.46
N LYS A 242 -1.98 13.20 -4.80
CA LYS A 242 -1.42 14.24 -3.94
C LYS A 242 -2.39 15.41 -3.74
N PHE A 243 -3.06 15.83 -4.80
CA PHE A 243 -4.09 16.86 -4.69
C PHE A 243 -5.27 16.36 -3.85
N TYR A 244 -5.76 15.15 -4.13
CA TYR A 244 -6.89 14.56 -3.41
C TYR A 244 -6.58 14.38 -1.92
N PHE A 245 -5.41 13.84 -1.56
CA PHE A 245 -4.94 13.72 -0.19
C PHE A 245 -4.91 15.08 0.54
N ASN A 246 -4.29 16.08 -0.09
CA ASN A 246 -4.22 17.42 0.50
C ASN A 246 -5.61 18.06 0.65
N LYS A 247 -6.49 17.89 -0.35
CA LYS A 247 -7.87 18.36 -0.28
C LYS A 247 -8.64 17.70 0.86
N LYS A 248 -8.51 16.37 1.00
CA LYS A 248 -9.19 15.58 2.04
C LYS A 248 -8.77 15.97 3.45
N HIS A 249 -7.48 16.15 3.68
CA HIS A 249 -6.94 16.36 5.02
C HIS A 249 -6.68 17.80 5.40
N PHE A 250 -6.54 18.71 4.44
CA PHE A 250 -6.13 20.10 4.70
C PHE A 250 -6.98 21.15 3.96
N GLY A 251 -7.96 20.70 3.17
CA GLY A 251 -8.85 21.57 2.42
C GLY A 251 -8.36 21.91 1.01
N PHE A 252 -9.31 22.40 0.20
CA PHE A 252 -9.10 22.69 -1.23
C PHE A 252 -8.02 23.73 -1.47
N LEU A 253 -8.03 24.84 -0.72
CA LEU A 253 -7.11 25.96 -0.95
C LEU A 253 -5.65 25.51 -0.79
N LYS A 254 -5.34 24.75 0.27
CA LYS A 254 -3.99 24.21 0.47
C LYS A 254 -3.60 23.25 -0.65
N ALA A 255 -4.49 22.33 -1.04
CA ALA A 255 -4.24 21.41 -2.15
C ALA A 255 -3.93 22.14 -3.45
N PHE A 256 -4.68 23.22 -3.73
CA PHE A 256 -4.50 24.04 -4.93
C PHE A 256 -3.16 24.81 -4.91
N VAL A 257 -2.89 25.53 -3.83
CA VAL A 257 -1.65 26.32 -3.70
C VAL A 257 -0.39 25.45 -3.81
N GLU A 258 -0.38 24.28 -3.17
CA GLU A 258 0.75 23.35 -3.25
C GLU A 258 0.89 22.65 -4.61
N GLY A 259 -0.21 22.41 -5.31
CA GLY A 259 -0.22 21.71 -6.60
C GLY A 259 0.00 22.61 -7.81
N PHE A 260 -0.47 23.87 -7.76
CA PHE A 260 -0.49 24.79 -8.88
C PHE A 260 0.90 25.08 -9.50
N PRO A 261 1.97 25.30 -8.73
CA PRO A 261 3.30 25.51 -9.31
C PRO A 261 3.79 24.32 -10.14
N ARG A 262 3.49 23.09 -9.67
CA ARG A 262 3.84 21.86 -10.41
C ARG A 262 3.00 21.67 -11.66
N PHE A 263 1.73 22.07 -11.63
CA PHE A 263 0.86 22.10 -12.79
C PHE A 263 1.39 23.04 -13.87
N PHE A 264 1.70 24.29 -13.50
CA PHE A 264 2.26 25.28 -14.41
C PHE A 264 3.58 24.81 -15.04
N LEU A 265 4.49 24.29 -14.22
CA LEU A 265 5.75 23.71 -14.70
C LEU A 265 5.49 22.51 -15.65
N SER A 266 4.48 21.72 -15.40
CA SER A 266 4.12 20.58 -16.27
C SER A 266 3.62 21.06 -17.63
N ILE A 267 2.81 22.12 -17.69
CA ILE A 267 2.37 22.72 -18.96
C ILE A 267 3.58 23.27 -19.73
N PHE A 268 4.46 24.02 -19.07
CA PHE A 268 5.66 24.56 -19.71
C PHE A 268 6.54 23.45 -20.30
N LYS A 269 6.80 22.40 -19.52
CA LYS A 269 7.58 21.24 -19.98
C LYS A 269 6.86 20.47 -21.09
N TYR A 270 5.55 20.34 -21.04
CA TYR A 270 4.77 19.73 -22.11
C TYR A 270 4.97 20.47 -23.44
N LEU A 271 4.85 21.82 -23.44
CA LEU A 271 5.06 22.64 -24.63
C LEU A 271 6.51 22.54 -25.13
N PHE A 272 7.49 22.58 -24.24
CA PHE A 272 8.89 22.38 -24.61
C PHE A 272 9.15 21.04 -25.29
N PHE A 273 8.65 19.93 -24.70
CA PHE A 273 8.81 18.59 -25.29
C PHE A 273 7.95 18.35 -26.53
N LEU A 274 6.90 19.13 -26.73
CA LEU A 274 6.16 19.19 -27.98
C LEU A 274 7.03 19.76 -29.11
N LEU A 275 7.74 20.87 -28.85
CA LEU A 275 8.62 21.54 -29.83
C LEU A 275 9.80 20.68 -30.25
N ILE A 276 10.43 19.98 -29.30
CA ILE A 276 11.56 19.09 -29.60
C ILE A 276 11.15 17.67 -29.98
N ASN A 277 9.85 17.44 -30.22
CA ASN A 277 9.24 16.16 -30.64
C ASN A 277 9.60 14.95 -29.77
N ASN A 278 9.77 15.14 -28.45
CA ASN A 278 10.00 14.04 -27.53
C ASN A 278 8.66 13.45 -27.05
N LYS A 279 8.21 12.36 -27.69
CA LYS A 279 6.90 11.76 -27.48
C LYS A 279 6.67 11.28 -26.04
N THR A 280 7.63 10.59 -25.44
CA THR A 280 7.51 10.02 -24.08
C THR A 280 7.45 11.13 -23.03
N LYS A 281 8.40 12.07 -23.03
CA LYS A 281 8.39 13.17 -22.06
C LYS A 281 7.17 14.09 -22.23
N LYS A 282 6.75 14.35 -23.48
CA LYS A 282 5.50 15.08 -23.76
C LYS A 282 4.31 14.40 -23.07
N LYS A 283 4.13 13.06 -23.23
CA LYS A 283 3.02 12.31 -22.61
C LYS A 283 3.11 12.34 -21.08
N ILE A 284 4.30 12.21 -20.49
CA ILE A 284 4.51 12.33 -19.04
C ILE A 284 4.01 13.67 -18.51
N TYR A 285 4.43 14.78 -19.10
CA TYR A 285 4.05 16.10 -18.59
C TYR A 285 2.61 16.47 -18.88
N PHE A 286 2.05 16.00 -20.00
CA PHE A 286 0.61 16.08 -20.24
C PHE A 286 -0.17 15.34 -19.14
N ASN A 287 0.24 14.13 -18.77
CA ASN A 287 -0.41 13.35 -17.73
C ASN A 287 -0.32 14.02 -16.35
N ARG A 288 0.81 14.64 -16.01
CA ARG A 288 0.94 15.44 -14.79
C ARG A 288 -0.04 16.61 -14.76
N ALA A 289 -0.12 17.37 -15.85
CA ALA A 289 -1.07 18.47 -15.95
C ALA A 289 -2.53 17.99 -15.92
N SER A 290 -2.84 16.91 -16.65
CA SER A 290 -4.17 16.28 -16.67
C SER A 290 -4.57 15.76 -15.29
N GLY A 291 -3.66 15.10 -14.55
CA GLY A 291 -3.92 14.63 -13.19
C GLY A 291 -4.33 15.76 -12.25
N PHE A 292 -3.59 16.86 -12.24
CA PHE A 292 -3.93 18.05 -11.45
C PHE A 292 -5.27 18.66 -11.85
N TYR A 293 -5.48 18.91 -13.14
CA TYR A 293 -6.72 19.50 -13.65
C TYR A 293 -7.93 18.65 -13.27
N ASN A 294 -7.89 17.34 -13.51
CA ASN A 294 -9.00 16.44 -13.17
C ASN A 294 -9.28 16.40 -11.66
N ALA A 295 -8.24 16.39 -10.82
CA ALA A 295 -8.40 16.44 -9.37
C ALA A 295 -9.03 17.76 -8.91
N THR A 296 -8.63 18.89 -9.50
CA THR A 296 -9.15 20.23 -9.16
C THR A 296 -10.64 20.36 -9.44
N ILE A 297 -11.12 19.82 -10.57
CA ILE A 297 -12.54 19.84 -10.94
C ILE A 297 -13.35 18.68 -10.34
N GLY A 298 -12.76 17.91 -9.43
CA GLY A 298 -13.46 16.86 -8.69
C GLY A 298 -13.72 15.56 -9.47
N LYS A 299 -13.07 15.36 -10.62
CA LYS A 299 -13.18 14.08 -11.35
C LYS A 299 -12.50 12.95 -10.58
N PRO A 300 -13.06 11.73 -10.61
CA PRO A 300 -12.45 10.56 -9.97
C PRO A 300 -11.10 10.22 -10.61
N SER A 301 -10.35 9.36 -9.94
CA SER A 301 -9.09 8.79 -10.42
C SER A 301 -9.35 7.79 -11.55
N TRP A 302 -9.52 8.28 -12.78
CA TRP A 302 -10.01 7.49 -13.93
C TRP A 302 -8.91 6.94 -14.84
N TYR A 303 -7.72 7.51 -14.87
CA TYR A 303 -6.66 7.07 -15.78
C TYR A 303 -6.28 5.61 -15.50
N ARG A 304 -6.17 4.81 -16.55
CA ARG A 304 -5.73 3.40 -16.46
C ARG A 304 -4.63 3.15 -17.48
N PRO A 305 -3.57 2.41 -17.09
CA PRO A 305 -2.55 1.99 -18.05
C PRO A 305 -3.15 1.03 -19.06
N ASN A 306 -2.73 1.12 -20.32
CA ASN A 306 -3.15 0.21 -21.37
C ASN A 306 -2.13 -0.95 -21.45
N PHE A 307 -2.57 -2.16 -21.12
CA PHE A 307 -1.78 -3.38 -21.20
C PHE A 307 -2.20 -4.28 -22.37
N ASN A 308 -2.97 -3.76 -23.32
CA ASN A 308 -3.28 -4.49 -24.54
C ASN A 308 -1.99 -4.61 -25.38
N GLU A 309 -1.70 -5.84 -25.82
CA GLU A 309 -0.59 -6.18 -26.71
C GLU A 309 -0.89 -5.77 -28.14
#